data_6d09d78b5d792dd1bf40be75c2fe188c
#
_entry.id   6d09d78b5d792dd1bf40be75c2fe188c
#
_cell.length_a   1.000
_cell.length_b   1.000
_cell.length_c   1.000
_cell.angle_alpha   90.00
_cell.angle_beta   90.00
_cell.angle_gamma   90.00
#
_symmetry.space_group_name_H-M   'P 1'
#
loop_
_entity.id
_entity.type
_entity.pdbx_description
1 polymer ?
#
loop_
_entity_poly.entity_id
_entity_poly.type
_entity_poly.pdbx_seq_one_letter_code
_entity_poly.pdbx_strand_id
1 'polypeptide(L)'
;MSPSRQFVIYGADAPLRGTISELAEQTKSNLLALLGQRDEWKTAIIINLQPQQANLPEIPPTDLRVSQTGFGAKLQLDLIIGQNLNAPLIERQLLRGILLEMIYRDEGDLAPGATLVEPPDWLVEGALALTPGRERGVLVEALSTTDKGKSLEEFLGQRFDLLDSAGRILYRAYSIALVQLLLDECGRARLARYIANLSHASNDPAADLKARFPFLREDLEKKWRSTVARLGERQSYQLLTFVESERRLDELLQIKISDGSHNRSQPTTADFSELARRKVSRGERAAVDQMSQSLQLLIVTAHPVLRPVAREYQQIAALLARGKRRGIAKRLSHLDGTRKELAARMGEIDDYMNWFEATQMERESGAFNDYLKAASQSEISAPRRRDPLSIYLDALADHFEN
;
A
#
# COMPACT_ATOMS: atom_id res chain seq x y z
N MET A 1 5.62 -28.07 5.31
CA MET A 1 5.74 -27.89 3.87
C MET A 1 4.54 -27.12 3.37
N SER A 2 4.73 -26.15 2.48
CA SER A 2 3.63 -25.37 1.89
C SER A 2 2.82 -26.21 0.90
N PRO A 3 1.61 -25.77 0.47
CA PRO A 3 0.78 -26.49 -0.49
C PRO A 3 1.49 -26.75 -1.82
N SER A 4 2.29 -25.81 -2.32
CA SER A 4 3.08 -25.98 -3.55
C SER A 4 4.36 -26.81 -3.35
N ARG A 5 4.72 -27.16 -2.14
CA ARG A 5 5.98 -27.81 -1.72
C ARG A 5 7.24 -26.99 -1.98
N GLN A 6 7.13 -25.72 -2.29
CA GLN A 6 8.26 -24.83 -2.56
C GLN A 6 8.84 -24.19 -1.33
N PHE A 7 8.02 -24.06 -0.27
CA PHE A 7 8.47 -23.55 1.02
C PHE A 7 8.49 -24.66 2.07
N VAL A 8 9.64 -24.86 2.70
CA VAL A 8 9.83 -25.85 3.78
C VAL A 8 10.05 -25.10 5.07
N ILE A 9 9.04 -25.10 5.97
CA ILE A 9 9.03 -24.25 7.15
C ILE A 9 9.27 -25.09 8.39
N TYR A 10 10.29 -24.72 9.17
CA TYR A 10 10.68 -25.37 10.43
C TYR A 10 10.51 -24.41 11.61
N GLY A 11 10.46 -24.99 12.80
CA GLY A 11 10.35 -24.24 14.05
C GLY A 11 8.95 -23.76 14.37
N ALA A 12 8.79 -23.04 15.48
CA ALA A 12 7.55 -22.50 16.02
C ALA A 12 6.38 -23.51 16.09
N ASP A 13 5.17 -23.02 16.41
CA ASP A 13 3.96 -23.83 16.45
C ASP A 13 3.32 -24.02 15.07
N ALA A 14 2.37 -24.94 14.96
CA ALA A 14 1.71 -25.25 13.69
C ALA A 14 0.89 -24.07 13.12
N PRO A 15 0.14 -23.29 13.91
CA PRO A 15 -0.57 -22.11 13.42
C PRO A 15 0.35 -21.08 12.78
N LEU A 16 1.49 -20.74 13.43
CA LEU A 16 2.42 -19.76 12.88
C LEU A 16 3.10 -20.25 11.60
N ARG A 17 3.48 -21.54 11.55
CA ARG A 17 3.98 -22.14 10.29
C ARG A 17 2.95 -22.05 9.18
N GLY A 18 1.66 -22.23 9.49
CA GLY A 18 0.56 -22.07 8.55
C GLY A 18 0.48 -20.64 8.00
N THR A 19 0.50 -19.65 8.89
CA THR A 19 0.45 -18.23 8.50
C THR A 19 1.64 -17.82 7.62
N ILE A 20 2.86 -18.25 7.98
CA ILE A 20 4.06 -17.96 7.16
C ILE A 20 3.99 -18.69 5.81
N SER A 21 3.46 -19.91 5.78
CA SER A 21 3.25 -20.66 4.55
C SER A 21 2.27 -19.94 3.61
N GLU A 22 1.16 -19.46 4.14
CA GLU A 22 0.16 -18.70 3.38
C GLU A 22 0.76 -17.39 2.84
N LEU A 23 1.48 -16.64 3.66
CA LEU A 23 2.16 -15.42 3.25
C LEU A 23 3.17 -15.67 2.13
N ALA A 24 3.96 -16.75 2.24
CA ALA A 24 4.96 -17.12 1.23
C ALA A 24 4.31 -17.49 -0.11
N GLU A 25 3.26 -18.33 -0.08
CA GLU A 25 2.51 -18.71 -1.28
C GLU A 25 1.81 -17.51 -1.93
N GLN A 26 1.24 -16.61 -1.12
CA GLN A 26 0.60 -15.39 -1.61
C GLN A 26 1.64 -14.45 -2.25
N THR A 27 2.79 -14.25 -1.62
CA THR A 27 3.88 -13.41 -2.15
C THR A 27 4.37 -13.95 -3.51
N LYS A 28 4.55 -15.28 -3.61
CA LYS A 28 4.90 -15.95 -4.85
C LYS A 28 3.83 -15.75 -5.92
N SER A 29 2.57 -16.03 -5.60
CA SER A 29 1.45 -15.90 -6.53
C SER A 29 1.33 -14.48 -7.08
N ASN A 30 1.51 -13.48 -6.24
CA ASN A 30 1.49 -12.08 -6.63
C ASN A 30 2.62 -11.73 -7.62
N LEU A 31 3.84 -12.20 -7.37
CA LEU A 31 4.97 -12.00 -8.27
C LEU A 31 4.74 -12.70 -9.62
N LEU A 32 4.31 -13.97 -9.60
CA LEU A 32 4.03 -14.73 -10.85
C LEU A 32 2.92 -14.07 -11.67
N ALA A 33 1.87 -13.56 -11.02
CA ALA A 33 0.81 -12.81 -11.67
C ALA A 33 1.32 -11.49 -12.29
N LEU A 34 2.20 -10.76 -11.57
CA LEU A 34 2.83 -9.54 -12.07
C LEU A 34 3.66 -9.81 -13.33
N LEU A 35 4.44 -10.88 -13.32
CA LEU A 35 5.33 -11.27 -14.42
C LEU A 35 4.65 -12.09 -15.52
N GLY A 36 3.40 -12.53 -15.31
CA GLY A 36 2.69 -13.42 -16.23
C GLY A 36 3.39 -14.77 -16.42
N GLN A 37 4.06 -15.26 -15.36
CA GLN A 37 4.80 -16.52 -15.38
C GLN A 37 3.97 -17.65 -14.80
N ARG A 38 4.28 -18.88 -15.27
CA ARG A 38 3.76 -20.11 -14.66
C ARG A 38 4.59 -20.48 -13.43
N ASP A 39 4.00 -21.28 -12.57
CA ASP A 39 4.65 -21.81 -11.38
C ASP A 39 5.65 -22.93 -11.75
N GLU A 40 6.84 -22.56 -12.13
CA GLU A 40 7.94 -23.46 -12.52
C GLU A 40 9.08 -23.32 -11.52
N TRP A 41 9.06 -24.11 -10.46
CA TRP A 41 9.97 -24.02 -9.34
C TRP A 41 10.98 -25.15 -9.33
N LYS A 42 12.26 -24.84 -9.13
CA LYS A 42 13.33 -25.87 -9.06
C LYS A 42 13.90 -26.04 -7.67
N THR A 43 14.07 -24.91 -6.94
CA THR A 43 14.74 -24.92 -5.65
C THR A 43 13.75 -24.57 -4.54
N ALA A 44 13.65 -25.42 -3.51
CA ALA A 44 12.82 -25.09 -2.34
C ALA A 44 13.50 -24.04 -1.47
N ILE A 45 12.71 -23.10 -0.94
CA ILE A 45 13.15 -22.12 0.06
C ILE A 45 12.88 -22.69 1.44
N ILE A 46 13.94 -22.79 2.26
CA ILE A 46 13.86 -23.25 3.65
C ILE A 46 13.63 -22.02 4.53
N ILE A 47 12.60 -22.06 5.36
CA ILE A 47 12.26 -20.98 6.30
C ILE A 47 12.38 -21.55 7.70
N ASN A 48 13.29 -20.99 8.51
CA ASN A 48 13.49 -21.37 9.90
C ASN A 48 12.90 -20.31 10.82
N LEU A 49 11.93 -20.68 11.61
CA LEU A 49 11.32 -19.84 12.63
C LEU A 49 12.03 -20.08 13.97
N GLN A 50 12.83 -19.11 14.41
CA GLN A 50 13.62 -19.19 15.63
C GLN A 50 13.01 -18.32 16.72
N PRO A 51 12.87 -18.76 17.96
CA PRO A 51 12.42 -17.91 19.05
C PRO A 51 13.47 -16.82 19.33
N GLN A 52 12.99 -15.61 19.65
CA GLN A 52 13.87 -14.55 20.10
C GLN A 52 14.56 -14.96 21.40
N GLN A 53 15.89 -14.94 21.40
CA GLN A 53 16.68 -15.23 22.60
C GLN A 53 16.90 -13.93 23.37
N ALA A 54 16.56 -13.94 24.66
CA ALA A 54 16.61 -12.77 25.53
C ALA A 54 18.02 -12.13 25.66
N ASN A 55 19.06 -12.93 25.41
CA ASN A 55 20.45 -12.53 25.62
C ASN A 55 21.21 -12.14 24.35
N LEU A 56 20.55 -12.09 23.19
CA LEU A 56 21.18 -11.75 21.91
C LEU A 56 20.36 -10.65 21.20
N PRO A 57 20.44 -9.41 21.67
CA PRO A 57 19.64 -8.30 21.11
C PRO A 57 20.06 -7.86 19.70
N GLU A 58 21.23 -8.28 19.22
CA GLU A 58 21.84 -7.79 17.97
C GLU A 58 21.57 -8.68 16.74
N ILE A 59 20.84 -9.79 16.90
CA ILE A 59 20.53 -10.65 15.76
C ILE A 59 19.47 -9.96 14.89
N PRO A 60 19.73 -9.77 13.57
CA PRO A 60 18.72 -9.23 12.66
C PRO A 60 17.44 -10.05 12.72
N PRO A 61 16.25 -9.41 12.69
CA PRO A 61 14.98 -10.13 12.76
C PRO A 61 14.75 -11.08 11.58
N THR A 62 15.49 -10.87 10.50
CA THR A 62 15.44 -11.71 9.28
C THR A 62 16.84 -11.84 8.70
N ASP A 63 17.23 -13.03 8.27
CA ASP A 63 18.49 -13.30 7.61
C ASP A 63 18.26 -14.25 6.43
N LEU A 64 18.53 -13.80 5.21
CA LEU A 64 18.38 -14.57 3.98
C LEU A 64 19.74 -14.99 3.48
N ARG A 65 19.99 -16.31 3.46
CA ARG A 65 21.26 -16.90 3.04
C ARG A 65 21.09 -17.71 1.76
N VAL A 66 22.03 -17.54 0.87
CA VAL A 66 22.21 -18.40 -0.29
C VAL A 66 23.50 -19.16 -0.11
N SER A 67 23.44 -20.46 -0.18
CA SER A 67 24.63 -21.32 -0.11
C SER A 67 24.58 -22.35 -1.22
N GLN A 68 25.74 -22.70 -1.73
CA GLN A 68 25.86 -23.77 -2.70
C GLN A 68 26.03 -25.10 -1.97
N THR A 69 25.30 -26.10 -2.47
CA THR A 69 25.47 -27.49 -2.06
C THR A 69 25.89 -28.29 -3.30
N GLY A 70 26.35 -29.54 -3.11
CA GLY A 70 26.68 -30.42 -4.25
C GLY A 70 25.49 -30.75 -5.17
N PHE A 71 24.29 -30.25 -4.84
CA PHE A 71 23.03 -30.45 -5.59
C PHE A 71 22.42 -29.11 -6.09
N GLY A 72 23.15 -28.01 -6.09
CA GLY A 72 22.71 -26.70 -6.52
C GLY A 72 22.56 -25.68 -5.38
N ALA A 73 21.91 -24.56 -5.67
CA ALA A 73 21.70 -23.47 -4.70
C ALA A 73 20.72 -23.88 -3.58
N LYS A 74 21.08 -23.60 -2.34
CA LYS A 74 20.21 -23.70 -1.16
C LYS A 74 19.83 -22.31 -0.70
N LEU A 75 18.53 -22.03 -0.65
CA LEU A 75 17.96 -20.78 -0.16
C LEU A 75 17.42 -21.00 1.25
N GLN A 76 17.88 -20.24 2.22
CA GLN A 76 17.46 -20.34 3.61
C GLN A 76 17.14 -18.96 4.16
N LEU A 77 15.93 -18.80 4.67
CA LEU A 77 15.43 -17.59 5.35
C LEU A 77 15.26 -17.91 6.84
N ASP A 78 16.08 -17.29 7.68
CA ASP A 78 15.95 -17.37 9.13
C ASP A 78 15.11 -16.19 9.63
N LEU A 79 14.05 -16.47 10.38
CA LEU A 79 13.12 -15.48 10.94
C LEU A 79 13.15 -15.57 12.46
N ILE A 80 13.44 -14.45 13.13
CA ILE A 80 13.38 -14.35 14.58
C ILE A 80 11.96 -14.00 14.99
N ILE A 81 11.33 -14.89 15.74
CA ILE A 81 9.96 -14.75 16.22
C ILE A 81 9.97 -14.04 17.57
N GLY A 82 9.67 -12.74 17.55
CA GLY A 82 9.45 -11.90 18.73
C GLY A 82 7.96 -11.67 19.01
N GLN A 83 7.69 -10.81 20.00
CA GLN A 83 6.30 -10.45 20.36
C GLN A 83 5.56 -9.69 19.24
N ASN A 84 6.30 -9.00 18.38
CA ASN A 84 5.76 -8.24 17.25
C ASN A 84 6.40 -8.71 15.94
N LEU A 85 5.69 -9.56 15.20
CA LEU A 85 6.11 -9.97 13.87
C LEU A 85 5.89 -8.81 12.88
N ASN A 86 6.95 -8.39 12.22
CA ASN A 86 6.90 -7.39 11.16
C ASN A 86 6.57 -8.05 9.81
N ALA A 87 5.28 -8.27 9.55
CA ALA A 87 4.82 -8.93 8.31
C ALA A 87 5.36 -8.26 7.02
N PRO A 88 5.41 -6.93 6.87
CA PRO A 88 6.02 -6.26 5.73
C PRO A 88 7.50 -6.62 5.51
N LEU A 89 8.27 -6.75 6.60
CA LEU A 89 9.68 -7.13 6.52
C LEU A 89 9.83 -8.59 6.08
N ILE A 90 9.02 -9.48 6.64
CA ILE A 90 9.01 -10.90 6.26
C ILE A 90 8.65 -11.06 4.79
N GLU A 91 7.61 -10.38 4.32
CA GLU A 91 7.17 -10.43 2.93
C GLU A 91 8.27 -9.91 1.97
N ARG A 92 8.98 -8.84 2.35
CA ARG A 92 10.12 -8.32 1.59
C ARG A 92 11.22 -9.37 1.45
N GLN A 93 11.55 -10.09 2.52
CA GLN A 93 12.58 -11.14 2.48
C GLN A 93 12.11 -12.40 1.73
N LEU A 94 10.83 -12.75 1.86
CA LEU A 94 10.24 -13.81 1.06
C LEU A 94 10.34 -13.49 -0.43
N LEU A 95 9.97 -12.27 -0.82
CA LEU A 95 10.08 -11.84 -2.22
C LEU A 95 11.53 -11.86 -2.71
N ARG A 96 12.50 -11.41 -1.89
CA ARG A 96 13.93 -11.53 -2.22
C ARG A 96 14.34 -12.99 -2.45
N GLY A 97 13.93 -13.90 -1.57
CA GLY A 97 14.21 -15.33 -1.70
C GLY A 97 13.60 -15.93 -2.98
N ILE A 98 12.38 -15.52 -3.33
CA ILE A 98 11.70 -15.93 -4.56
C ILE A 98 12.46 -15.41 -5.79
N LEU A 99 12.86 -14.14 -5.80
CA LEU A 99 13.64 -13.56 -6.88
C LEU A 99 15.02 -14.22 -7.01
N LEU A 100 15.69 -14.56 -5.91
CA LEU A 100 16.95 -15.30 -5.93
C LEU A 100 16.79 -16.69 -6.54
N GLU A 101 15.69 -17.38 -6.22
CA GLU A 101 15.39 -18.64 -6.89
C GLU A 101 15.22 -18.45 -8.42
N MET A 102 14.50 -17.42 -8.84
CA MET A 102 14.35 -17.12 -10.27
C MET A 102 15.65 -16.77 -10.96
N ILE A 103 16.58 -16.10 -10.27
CA ILE A 103 17.90 -15.72 -10.79
C ILE A 103 18.79 -16.95 -10.97
N TYR A 104 18.80 -17.84 -9.98
CA TYR A 104 19.78 -18.94 -9.91
C TYR A 104 19.23 -20.31 -10.25
N ARG A 105 17.92 -20.44 -10.60
CA ARG A 105 17.30 -21.74 -10.89
C ARG A 105 17.95 -22.50 -12.08
N ASP A 106 18.47 -21.77 -13.04
CA ASP A 106 19.08 -22.31 -14.25
C ASP A 106 20.62 -22.29 -14.23
N GLU A 107 21.22 -21.71 -13.18
CA GLU A 107 22.66 -21.72 -12.95
C GLU A 107 23.05 -23.09 -12.37
N GLY A 108 23.78 -23.90 -13.15
CA GLY A 108 24.13 -25.25 -12.75
C GLY A 108 25.07 -25.29 -11.55
N ASP A 109 26.29 -24.82 -11.72
CA ASP A 109 27.32 -24.77 -10.69
C ASP A 109 27.81 -23.35 -10.46
N LEU A 110 27.48 -22.78 -9.32
CA LEU A 110 28.08 -21.55 -8.86
C LEU A 110 29.50 -21.87 -8.39
N ALA A 111 30.51 -21.20 -8.93
CA ALA A 111 31.90 -21.43 -8.51
C ALA A 111 32.06 -21.16 -7.00
N PRO A 112 32.77 -22.00 -6.24
CA PRO A 112 33.03 -21.75 -4.84
C PRO A 112 33.64 -20.35 -4.62
N GLY A 113 33.00 -19.54 -3.76
CA GLY A 113 33.40 -18.16 -3.49
C GLY A 113 32.92 -17.12 -4.50
N ALA A 114 32.06 -17.48 -5.47
CA ALA A 114 31.37 -16.51 -6.33
C ALA A 114 30.52 -15.54 -5.50
N THR A 115 30.67 -14.25 -5.80
CA THR A 115 29.80 -13.23 -5.21
C THR A 115 28.42 -13.34 -5.83
N LEU A 116 27.41 -13.64 -5.02
CA LEU A 116 26.04 -13.75 -5.46
C LEU A 116 25.46 -12.34 -5.72
N VAL A 117 24.82 -12.18 -6.87
CA VAL A 117 24.10 -10.96 -7.21
C VAL A 117 22.74 -10.98 -6.51
N GLU A 118 22.49 -10.00 -5.67
CA GLU A 118 21.19 -9.83 -5.04
C GLU A 118 20.18 -9.12 -5.96
N PRO A 119 18.86 -9.42 -5.82
CA PRO A 119 17.85 -8.68 -6.51
C PRO A 119 17.94 -7.19 -6.13
N PRO A 120 17.93 -6.26 -7.09
CA PRO A 120 18.00 -4.84 -6.80
C PRO A 120 16.79 -4.39 -5.95
N ASP A 121 17.04 -3.49 -4.99
CA ASP A 121 16.00 -2.98 -4.08
C ASP A 121 14.81 -2.38 -4.82
N TRP A 122 15.04 -1.68 -5.93
CA TRP A 122 13.95 -1.10 -6.72
C TRP A 122 13.01 -2.17 -7.29
N LEU A 123 13.53 -3.35 -7.64
CA LEU A 123 12.69 -4.44 -8.14
C LEU A 123 11.84 -5.05 -7.01
N VAL A 124 12.44 -5.25 -5.83
CA VAL A 124 11.76 -5.77 -4.64
C VAL A 124 10.66 -4.80 -4.19
N GLU A 125 11.01 -3.54 -3.98
CA GLU A 125 10.06 -2.52 -3.49
C GLU A 125 8.95 -2.22 -4.51
N GLY A 126 9.29 -2.17 -5.80
CA GLY A 126 8.33 -1.94 -6.87
C GLY A 126 7.37 -3.11 -7.06
N ALA A 127 7.85 -4.35 -7.03
CA ALA A 127 7.01 -5.53 -7.11
C ALA A 127 6.06 -5.66 -5.91
N LEU A 128 6.55 -5.43 -4.69
CA LEU A 128 5.72 -5.39 -3.49
C LEU A 128 4.61 -4.33 -3.59
N ALA A 129 4.96 -3.13 -4.01
CA ALA A 129 4.01 -2.03 -4.10
C ALA A 129 2.97 -2.23 -5.23
N LEU A 130 3.31 -2.99 -6.27
CA LEU A 130 2.40 -3.37 -7.37
C LEU A 130 1.50 -4.57 -7.04
N THR A 131 1.68 -5.21 -5.88
CA THR A 131 0.81 -6.28 -5.39
C THR A 131 -0.65 -5.80 -5.28
N PRO A 132 -1.64 -6.60 -5.70
CA PRO A 132 -3.06 -6.27 -5.56
C PRO A 132 -3.45 -5.98 -4.10
N GLY A 133 -4.35 -5.00 -3.89
CA GLY A 133 -4.83 -4.63 -2.55
C GLY A 133 -3.87 -3.73 -1.73
N ARG A 134 -2.71 -3.37 -2.24
CA ARG A 134 -1.80 -2.42 -1.59
C ARG A 134 -2.24 -0.98 -1.82
N GLU A 135 -2.27 -0.21 -0.73
CA GLU A 135 -2.53 1.23 -0.80
C GLU A 135 -1.30 1.96 -1.39
N ARG A 136 -1.49 2.59 -2.54
CA ARG A 136 -0.44 3.32 -3.26
C ARG A 136 -0.54 4.83 -3.09
N GLY A 137 -1.62 5.32 -2.48
CA GLY A 137 -1.92 6.75 -2.37
C GLY A 137 -0.76 7.57 -1.83
N VAL A 138 -0.21 7.18 -0.68
CA VAL A 138 0.93 7.87 -0.05
C VAL A 138 2.18 7.84 -0.93
N LEU A 139 2.42 6.72 -1.64
CA LEU A 139 3.61 6.57 -2.49
C LEU A 139 3.56 7.52 -3.70
N VAL A 140 2.40 7.69 -4.27
CA VAL A 140 2.23 8.51 -5.46
C VAL A 140 2.06 9.98 -5.12
N GLU A 141 1.46 10.31 -3.97
CA GLU A 141 1.49 11.66 -3.43
C GLU A 141 2.94 12.14 -3.22
N ALA A 142 3.84 11.26 -2.80
CA ALA A 142 5.26 11.59 -2.69
C ALA A 142 5.89 11.98 -4.03
N LEU A 143 5.44 11.41 -5.17
CA LEU A 143 5.90 11.82 -6.51
C LEU A 143 5.37 13.20 -6.91
N SER A 144 4.12 13.51 -6.57
CA SER A 144 3.48 14.79 -6.92
C SER A 144 4.02 15.98 -6.11
N THR A 145 4.51 15.75 -4.90
CA THR A 145 5.05 16.80 -4.01
C THR A 145 6.51 17.13 -4.27
N THR A 146 7.19 16.39 -5.16
CA THR A 146 8.61 16.58 -5.43
C THR A 146 8.80 17.52 -6.62
N ASP A 147 9.19 18.79 -6.37
CA ASP A 147 9.38 19.85 -7.38
C ASP A 147 10.39 19.50 -8.48
N LYS A 148 11.40 18.69 -8.17
CA LYS A 148 12.37 18.19 -9.15
C LYS A 148 12.45 16.68 -9.02
N GLY A 149 11.80 15.98 -9.94
CA GLY A 149 11.92 14.52 -10.03
C GLY A 149 13.38 14.10 -10.22
N LYS A 150 13.82 13.04 -9.54
CA LYS A 150 15.16 12.48 -9.71
C LYS A 150 15.32 11.88 -11.10
N SER A 151 16.52 12.02 -11.66
CA SER A 151 16.89 11.26 -12.86
C SER A 151 16.90 9.76 -12.54
N LEU A 152 16.77 8.93 -13.57
CA LEU A 152 16.82 7.49 -13.38
C LEU A 152 18.16 7.03 -12.80
N GLU A 153 19.26 7.66 -13.23
CA GLU A 153 20.61 7.34 -12.75
C GLU A 153 20.79 7.69 -11.27
N GLU A 154 20.34 8.88 -10.84
CA GLU A 154 20.33 9.26 -9.42
C GLU A 154 19.47 8.32 -8.57
N PHE A 155 18.33 7.86 -9.10
CA PHE A 155 17.47 6.91 -8.41
C PHE A 155 18.14 5.55 -8.26
N LEU A 156 18.70 5.00 -9.34
CA LEU A 156 19.35 3.70 -9.33
C LEU A 156 20.64 3.67 -8.49
N GLY A 157 21.30 4.81 -8.32
CA GLY A 157 22.47 4.97 -7.43
C GLY A 157 22.14 5.01 -5.94
N GLN A 158 20.84 5.10 -5.56
CA GLN A 158 20.43 5.15 -4.15
C GLN A 158 20.47 3.76 -3.51
N ARG A 159 20.87 3.72 -2.24
CA ARG A 159 20.82 2.53 -1.40
C ARG A 159 19.64 2.65 -0.42
N PHE A 160 18.67 1.79 -0.57
CA PHE A 160 17.41 1.81 0.21
C PHE A 160 17.64 1.81 1.73
N ASP A 161 18.60 1.02 2.20
CA ASP A 161 18.87 0.86 3.64
C ASP A 161 19.46 2.14 4.28
N LEU A 162 20.08 3.02 3.50
CA LEU A 162 20.65 4.28 3.97
C LEU A 162 19.64 5.45 3.97
N LEU A 163 18.43 5.24 3.45
CA LEU A 163 17.42 6.29 3.36
C LEU A 163 16.65 6.42 4.69
N ASP A 164 16.30 7.66 5.02
CA ASP A 164 15.34 7.98 6.07
C ASP A 164 13.92 7.56 5.69
N SER A 165 12.95 7.73 6.60
CA SER A 165 11.57 7.31 6.37
C SER A 165 10.93 7.98 5.15
N ALA A 166 11.16 9.27 4.94
CA ALA A 166 10.64 10.02 3.79
C ALA A 166 11.31 9.56 2.49
N GLY A 167 12.63 9.40 2.51
CA GLY A 167 13.39 8.87 1.39
C GLY A 167 12.97 7.46 0.98
N ARG A 168 12.64 6.59 1.93
CA ARG A 168 12.12 5.24 1.65
C ARG A 168 10.76 5.26 0.97
N ILE A 169 9.87 6.16 1.38
CA ILE A 169 8.57 6.35 0.72
C ILE A 169 8.77 6.77 -0.72
N LEU A 170 9.61 7.77 -0.95
CA LEU A 170 9.91 8.28 -2.29
C LEU A 170 10.63 7.23 -3.14
N TYR A 171 11.56 6.47 -2.57
CA TYR A 171 12.23 5.37 -3.25
C TYR A 171 11.25 4.30 -3.73
N ARG A 172 10.30 3.88 -2.87
CA ARG A 172 9.23 2.96 -3.25
C ARG A 172 8.36 3.49 -4.37
N ALA A 173 8.04 4.78 -4.32
CA ALA A 173 7.27 5.43 -5.37
C ALA A 173 7.99 5.42 -6.73
N TYR A 174 9.29 5.73 -6.75
CA TYR A 174 10.12 5.59 -7.94
C TYR A 174 10.29 4.12 -8.38
N SER A 175 10.35 3.18 -7.44
CA SER A 175 10.39 1.75 -7.74
C SER A 175 9.15 1.28 -8.49
N ILE A 176 7.96 1.75 -8.09
CA ILE A 176 6.71 1.52 -8.84
C ILE A 176 6.84 2.07 -10.26
N ALA A 177 7.32 3.32 -10.40
CA ALA A 177 7.45 3.97 -11.69
C ALA A 177 8.37 3.18 -12.63
N LEU A 178 9.50 2.66 -12.12
CA LEU A 178 10.44 1.89 -12.94
C LEU A 178 9.86 0.53 -13.35
N VAL A 179 9.28 -0.23 -12.41
CA VAL A 179 8.67 -1.52 -12.74
C VAL A 179 7.52 -1.34 -13.72
N GLN A 180 6.68 -0.30 -13.54
CA GLN A 180 5.59 0.01 -14.45
C GLN A 180 6.09 0.40 -15.84
N LEU A 181 7.14 1.23 -15.92
CA LEU A 181 7.78 1.61 -17.18
C LEU A 181 8.27 0.36 -17.94
N LEU A 182 8.94 -0.56 -17.23
CA LEU A 182 9.45 -1.79 -17.82
C LEU A 182 8.31 -2.72 -18.26
N LEU A 183 7.23 -2.80 -17.51
CA LEU A 183 6.05 -3.59 -17.89
C LEU A 183 5.33 -3.00 -19.11
N ASP A 184 5.14 -1.69 -19.14
CA ASP A 184 4.41 -1.00 -20.23
C ASP A 184 5.20 -1.06 -21.56
N GLU A 185 6.51 -0.82 -21.50
CA GLU A 185 7.37 -0.73 -22.69
C GLU A 185 7.92 -2.07 -23.14
N CYS A 186 8.19 -2.98 -22.21
CA CYS A 186 8.90 -4.22 -22.48
C CYS A 186 8.01 -5.46 -22.43
N GLY A 187 6.93 -5.35 -21.68
CA GLY A 187 6.06 -6.47 -21.39
C GLY A 187 6.61 -7.43 -20.33
N ARG A 188 5.69 -8.19 -19.74
CA ARG A 188 5.94 -9.10 -18.61
C ARG A 188 7.02 -10.13 -18.89
N ALA A 189 6.98 -10.75 -20.06
CA ALA A 189 7.93 -11.80 -20.43
C ALA A 189 9.39 -11.31 -20.52
N ARG A 190 9.61 -10.07 -20.96
CA ARG A 190 10.95 -9.48 -21.01
C ARG A 190 11.46 -9.12 -19.63
N LEU A 191 10.60 -8.59 -18.77
CA LEU A 191 10.96 -8.31 -17.37
C LEU A 191 11.32 -9.62 -16.65
N ALA A 192 10.55 -10.69 -16.83
CA ALA A 192 10.86 -12.00 -16.26
C ALA A 192 12.22 -12.56 -16.77
N ARG A 193 12.51 -12.41 -18.07
CA ARG A 193 13.82 -12.78 -18.62
C ARG A 193 14.96 -11.93 -18.09
N TYR A 194 14.72 -10.62 -17.87
CA TYR A 194 15.69 -9.75 -17.24
C TYR A 194 16.03 -10.24 -15.83
N ILE A 195 15.03 -10.58 -15.03
CA ILE A 195 15.21 -11.13 -13.67
C ILE A 195 16.02 -12.42 -13.72
N ALA A 196 15.66 -13.36 -14.58
CA ALA A 196 16.38 -14.64 -14.71
C ALA A 196 17.87 -14.48 -15.13
N ASN A 197 18.24 -13.36 -15.72
CA ASN A 197 19.62 -13.09 -16.14
C ASN A 197 20.35 -12.08 -15.23
N LEU A 198 19.82 -11.75 -14.06
CA LEU A 198 20.48 -10.81 -13.12
C LEU A 198 21.79 -11.36 -12.57
N SER A 199 22.00 -12.68 -12.54
CA SER A 199 23.31 -13.30 -12.20
C SER A 199 24.48 -12.74 -13.02
N HIS A 200 24.21 -12.29 -14.23
CA HIS A 200 25.19 -11.70 -15.14
C HIS A 200 25.06 -10.17 -15.26
N ALA A 201 24.43 -9.51 -14.27
CA ALA A 201 24.25 -8.06 -14.29
C ALA A 201 25.58 -7.33 -14.10
N SER A 202 25.70 -6.18 -14.75
CA SER A 202 26.82 -5.27 -14.54
C SER A 202 26.72 -4.60 -13.16
N ASN A 203 27.88 -4.22 -12.59
CA ASN A 203 27.94 -3.44 -11.35
C ASN A 203 27.37 -2.03 -11.49
N ASP A 204 27.13 -1.56 -12.72
CA ASP A 204 26.41 -0.30 -13.01
C ASP A 204 24.97 -0.61 -13.38
N PRO A 205 24.00 -0.37 -12.49
CA PRO A 205 22.60 -0.68 -12.73
C PRO A 205 21.99 0.08 -13.92
N ALA A 206 22.44 1.32 -14.16
CA ALA A 206 21.94 2.13 -15.27
C ALA A 206 22.47 1.63 -16.62
N ALA A 207 23.75 1.28 -16.67
CA ALA A 207 24.36 0.68 -17.85
C ALA A 207 23.75 -0.71 -18.14
N ASP A 208 23.51 -1.54 -17.12
CA ASP A 208 22.89 -2.85 -17.27
C ASP A 208 21.47 -2.75 -17.84
N LEU A 209 20.63 -1.86 -17.31
CA LEU A 209 19.29 -1.61 -17.85
C LEU A 209 19.34 -1.15 -19.32
N LYS A 210 20.22 -0.21 -19.67
CA LYS A 210 20.40 0.25 -21.05
C LYS A 210 20.86 -0.87 -21.99
N ALA A 211 21.72 -1.76 -21.51
CA ALA A 211 22.22 -2.89 -22.29
C ALA A 211 21.15 -3.95 -22.54
N ARG A 212 20.34 -4.25 -21.51
CA ARG A 212 19.31 -5.30 -21.54
C ARG A 212 18.01 -4.85 -22.21
N PHE A 213 17.76 -3.53 -22.25
CA PHE A 213 16.59 -2.92 -22.89
C PHE A 213 17.01 -1.90 -23.97
N PRO A 214 17.63 -2.37 -25.09
CA PRO A 214 18.22 -1.48 -26.10
C PRO A 214 17.22 -0.52 -26.77
N PHE A 215 15.93 -0.89 -26.85
CA PHE A 215 14.87 -0.02 -27.40
C PHE A 215 14.46 1.14 -26.46
N LEU A 216 14.91 1.14 -25.19
CA LEU A 216 14.77 2.27 -24.28
C LEU A 216 15.98 3.23 -24.33
N ARG A 217 17.05 2.88 -25.05
CA ARG A 217 18.36 3.51 -24.94
C ARG A 217 18.33 5.03 -25.25
N GLU A 218 17.60 5.43 -26.30
CA GLU A 218 17.58 6.83 -26.77
C GLU A 218 16.60 7.71 -25.96
N ASP A 219 15.51 7.15 -25.45
CA ASP A 219 14.43 7.88 -24.81
C ASP A 219 14.22 7.51 -23.33
N LEU A 220 15.11 6.72 -22.72
CA LEU A 220 14.90 6.15 -21.40
C LEU A 220 14.60 7.22 -20.34
N GLU A 221 15.40 8.28 -20.29
CA GLU A 221 15.20 9.37 -19.33
C GLU A 221 13.91 10.16 -19.57
N LYS A 222 13.56 10.36 -20.84
CA LYS A 222 12.28 11.04 -21.22
C LYS A 222 11.07 10.18 -20.82
N LYS A 223 11.12 8.87 -21.10
CA LYS A 223 10.08 7.91 -20.73
C LYS A 223 9.97 7.77 -19.22
N TRP A 224 11.11 7.75 -18.51
CA TRP A 224 11.18 7.76 -17.07
C TRP A 224 10.43 8.96 -16.48
N ARG A 225 10.79 10.17 -16.88
CA ARG A 225 10.14 11.41 -16.41
C ARG A 225 8.65 11.43 -16.73
N SER A 226 8.28 11.01 -17.94
CA SER A 226 6.86 10.91 -18.34
C SER A 226 6.10 9.90 -17.50
N THR A 227 6.70 8.76 -17.14
CA THR A 227 6.05 7.74 -16.30
C THR A 227 5.89 8.23 -14.87
N VAL A 228 6.91 8.88 -14.30
CA VAL A 228 6.86 9.49 -12.97
C VAL A 228 5.78 10.57 -12.90
N ALA A 229 5.73 11.48 -13.89
CA ALA A 229 4.72 12.52 -13.97
C ALA A 229 3.30 11.91 -14.10
N ARG A 230 3.09 10.98 -15.03
CA ARG A 230 1.80 10.29 -15.22
C ARG A 230 1.31 9.56 -13.96
N LEU A 231 2.22 8.96 -13.19
CA LEU A 231 1.86 8.35 -11.92
C LEU A 231 1.50 9.41 -10.88
N GLY A 232 2.25 10.49 -10.77
CA GLY A 232 1.94 11.63 -9.92
C GLY A 232 0.58 12.26 -10.26
N GLU A 233 0.29 12.47 -11.53
CA GLU A 233 -0.97 13.02 -12.02
C GLU A 233 -2.16 12.08 -11.78
N ARG A 234 -2.03 10.77 -12.11
CA ARG A 234 -3.15 9.81 -11.99
C ARG A 234 -3.71 9.71 -10.58
N GLN A 235 -2.95 10.02 -9.55
CA GLN A 235 -3.44 9.93 -8.17
C GLN A 235 -3.80 11.26 -7.52
N SER A 236 -3.51 12.39 -8.11
CA SER A 236 -4.24 13.61 -7.76
C SER A 236 -5.77 13.41 -7.90
N TYR A 237 -6.19 12.43 -8.71
CA TYR A 237 -7.58 12.06 -8.96
C TYR A 237 -8.06 10.76 -8.31
N GLN A 238 -7.21 9.98 -7.63
CA GLN A 238 -7.64 8.77 -6.92
C GLN A 238 -7.64 8.95 -5.40
N LEU A 239 -8.14 10.06 -4.95
CA LEU A 239 -8.76 10.10 -3.64
C LEU A 239 -9.91 9.07 -3.66
N LEU A 240 -10.05 8.32 -2.57
CA LEU A 240 -11.21 7.46 -2.42
C LEU A 240 -12.47 8.28 -2.70
N THR A 241 -13.42 7.71 -3.41
CA THR A 241 -14.74 8.32 -3.54
C THR A 241 -15.34 8.55 -2.15
N PHE A 242 -16.34 9.38 -2.04
CA PHE A 242 -17.00 9.62 -0.76
C PHE A 242 -17.52 8.31 -0.17
N VAL A 243 -18.19 7.47 -0.97
CA VAL A 243 -18.73 6.18 -0.59
C VAL A 243 -17.65 5.20 -0.11
N GLU A 244 -16.53 5.11 -0.83
CA GLU A 244 -15.40 4.26 -0.43
C GLU A 244 -14.73 4.76 0.86
N SER A 245 -14.63 6.09 1.02
CA SER A 245 -14.09 6.70 2.24
C SER A 245 -14.98 6.42 3.45
N GLU A 246 -16.30 6.51 3.30
CA GLU A 246 -17.26 6.17 4.36
C GLU A 246 -17.18 4.69 4.72
N ARG A 247 -17.22 3.82 3.73
CA ARG A 247 -17.08 2.37 3.97
C ARG A 247 -15.78 2.04 4.72
N ARG A 248 -14.67 2.63 4.29
CA ARG A 248 -13.37 2.41 4.95
C ARG A 248 -13.35 2.96 6.37
N LEU A 249 -13.99 4.11 6.60
CA LEU A 249 -14.15 4.67 7.94
C LEU A 249 -14.97 3.74 8.83
N ASP A 250 -16.09 3.20 8.35
CA ASP A 250 -16.93 2.26 9.11
C ASP A 250 -16.18 0.95 9.43
N GLU A 251 -15.41 0.41 8.48
CA GLU A 251 -14.55 -0.76 8.72
C GLU A 251 -13.53 -0.50 9.83
N LEU A 252 -12.93 0.70 9.88
CA LEU A 252 -11.96 1.08 10.92
C LEU A 252 -12.62 1.33 12.28
N LEU A 253 -13.86 1.80 12.32
CA LEU A 253 -14.61 2.01 13.55
C LEU A 253 -15.10 0.70 14.20
N GLN A 254 -15.06 -0.41 13.46
CA GLN A 254 -15.28 -1.76 13.98
C GLN A 254 -13.98 -2.35 14.52
N ILE A 255 -13.76 -2.25 15.82
CA ILE A 255 -12.52 -2.67 16.48
C ILE A 255 -12.54 -4.17 16.74
N LYS A 256 -11.58 -4.90 16.20
CA LYS A 256 -11.35 -6.31 16.49
C LYS A 256 -10.51 -6.43 17.78
N ILE A 257 -11.12 -6.95 18.83
CA ILE A 257 -10.47 -7.16 20.12
C ILE A 257 -10.03 -8.61 20.19
N SER A 258 -8.72 -8.84 20.26
CA SER A 258 -8.16 -10.15 20.56
C SER A 258 -7.97 -10.26 22.07
N ASP A 259 -8.81 -11.02 22.76
CA ASP A 259 -8.55 -11.40 24.15
C ASP A 259 -7.38 -12.40 24.17
N GLY A 260 -6.26 -11.96 24.76
CA GLY A 260 -5.04 -12.78 24.93
C GLY A 260 -5.18 -13.97 25.90
N SER A 261 -6.39 -14.40 26.23
CA SER A 261 -6.62 -15.60 27.04
C SER A 261 -6.59 -16.84 26.15
N HIS A 262 -5.82 -17.83 26.53
CA HIS A 262 -5.47 -19.11 25.89
C HIS A 262 -6.66 -20.01 25.50
N ASN A 263 -7.89 -19.50 25.41
CA ASN A 263 -9.04 -20.31 25.03
C ASN A 263 -9.65 -19.76 23.73
N ARG A 264 -9.83 -20.63 22.75
CA ARG A 264 -10.35 -20.44 21.38
C ARG A 264 -11.60 -19.55 21.30
N SER A 265 -11.47 -18.27 21.57
CA SER A 265 -12.56 -17.30 21.39
C SER A 265 -12.35 -16.57 20.08
N GLN A 266 -13.36 -16.60 19.23
CA GLN A 266 -13.41 -15.79 18.00
C GLN A 266 -13.15 -14.31 18.36
N PRO A 267 -12.45 -13.54 17.51
CA PRO A 267 -12.22 -12.13 17.77
C PRO A 267 -13.57 -11.43 17.92
N THR A 268 -13.78 -10.82 19.09
CA THR A 268 -15.01 -10.06 19.36
C THR A 268 -14.90 -8.71 18.69
N THR A 269 -15.82 -8.39 17.80
CA THR A 269 -15.91 -7.08 17.17
C THR A 269 -16.68 -6.15 18.09
N ALA A 270 -16.11 -5.02 18.45
CA ALA A 270 -16.79 -3.98 19.24
C ALA A 270 -16.86 -2.68 18.44
N ASP A 271 -18.03 -2.04 18.48
CA ASP A 271 -18.20 -0.72 17.89
C ASP A 271 -17.44 0.34 18.72
N PHE A 272 -16.78 1.25 18.03
CA PHE A 272 -16.02 2.34 18.63
C PHE A 272 -16.89 3.20 19.58
N SER A 273 -18.16 3.45 19.21
CA SER A 273 -19.11 4.20 20.02
C SER A 273 -19.40 3.51 21.36
N GLU A 274 -19.47 2.18 21.39
CA GLU A 274 -19.68 1.40 22.61
C GLU A 274 -18.43 1.44 23.51
N LEU A 275 -17.25 1.28 22.92
CA LEU A 275 -15.98 1.39 23.65
C LEU A 275 -15.79 2.77 24.29
N ALA A 276 -16.22 3.83 23.62
CA ALA A 276 -16.16 5.18 24.15
C ALA A 276 -17.07 5.40 25.36
N ARG A 277 -18.15 4.63 25.52
CA ARG A 277 -19.10 4.74 26.65
C ARG A 277 -18.65 4.00 27.90
N ARG A 278 -17.81 2.97 27.80
CA ARG A 278 -17.33 2.17 28.93
C ARG A 278 -15.84 2.36 29.20
N LYS A 279 -15.35 1.83 30.31
CA LYS A 279 -13.93 1.89 30.65
C LYS A 279 -13.16 0.91 29.74
N VAL A 280 -12.19 1.46 28.99
CA VAL A 280 -11.38 0.69 28.05
C VAL A 280 -10.31 -0.10 28.81
N SER A 281 -10.24 -1.40 28.61
CA SER A 281 -9.22 -2.31 29.19
C SER A 281 -7.83 -2.04 28.60
N ARG A 282 -6.81 -2.66 29.14
CA ARG A 282 -5.43 -2.50 28.64
C ARG A 282 -5.26 -3.04 27.21
N GLY A 283 -5.86 -4.20 26.91
CA GLY A 283 -5.84 -4.77 25.55
C GLY A 283 -6.59 -3.94 24.53
N GLU A 284 -7.76 -3.44 24.92
CA GLU A 284 -8.57 -2.56 24.08
C GLU A 284 -7.88 -1.22 23.77
N ARG A 285 -7.05 -0.68 24.67
CA ARG A 285 -6.27 0.53 24.41
C ARG A 285 -5.29 0.35 23.28
N ALA A 286 -4.63 -0.80 23.18
CA ALA A 286 -3.72 -1.09 22.07
C ALA A 286 -4.48 -1.15 20.74
N ALA A 287 -5.68 -1.76 20.71
CA ALA A 287 -6.52 -1.81 19.53
C ALA A 287 -7.03 -0.41 19.11
N VAL A 288 -7.39 0.45 20.09
CA VAL A 288 -7.78 1.85 19.83
C VAL A 288 -6.59 2.67 19.31
N ASP A 289 -5.37 2.43 19.81
CA ASP A 289 -4.18 3.11 19.32
C ASP A 289 -3.84 2.70 17.89
N GLN A 290 -3.93 1.40 17.58
CA GLN A 290 -3.79 0.89 16.21
C GLN A 290 -4.85 1.49 15.26
N MET A 291 -6.11 1.57 15.70
CA MET A 291 -7.16 2.24 14.94
C MET A 291 -6.84 3.71 14.69
N SER A 292 -6.32 4.43 15.71
CA SER A 292 -5.90 5.84 15.57
C SER A 292 -4.83 6.01 14.49
N GLN A 293 -3.88 5.08 14.37
CA GLN A 293 -2.87 5.07 13.32
C GLN A 293 -3.48 4.79 11.94
N SER A 294 -4.42 3.84 11.86
CA SER A 294 -5.12 3.53 10.61
C SER A 294 -5.99 4.71 10.14
N LEU A 295 -6.62 5.45 11.06
CA LEU A 295 -7.35 6.68 10.75
C LEU A 295 -6.44 7.79 10.22
N GLN A 296 -5.19 7.89 10.67
CA GLN A 296 -4.21 8.83 10.09
C GLN A 296 -3.94 8.52 8.62
N LEU A 297 -3.82 7.25 8.26
CA LEU A 297 -3.65 6.83 6.87
C LEU A 297 -4.92 7.13 6.04
N LEU A 298 -6.09 6.88 6.60
CA LEU A 298 -7.35 7.21 5.93
C LEU A 298 -7.50 8.70 5.66
N ILE A 299 -7.11 9.58 6.59
CA ILE A 299 -7.20 11.04 6.42
C ILE A 299 -6.46 11.52 5.16
N VAL A 300 -5.35 10.88 4.81
CA VAL A 300 -4.57 11.24 3.61
C VAL A 300 -5.29 10.84 2.33
N THR A 301 -5.91 9.65 2.32
CA THR A 301 -6.51 9.04 1.12
C THR A 301 -8.00 9.30 0.97
N ALA A 302 -8.70 9.69 2.04
CA ALA A 302 -10.13 9.93 2.03
C ALA A 302 -10.55 11.12 1.18
N HIS A 303 -11.79 11.05 0.71
CA HIS A 303 -12.44 12.17 0.05
C HIS A 303 -12.30 13.46 0.89
N PRO A 304 -11.97 14.62 0.29
CA PRO A 304 -11.67 15.87 1.02
C PRO A 304 -12.75 16.27 2.03
N VAL A 305 -14.00 16.07 1.67
CA VAL A 305 -15.16 16.39 2.55
C VAL A 305 -15.21 15.53 3.81
N LEU A 306 -14.72 14.28 3.76
CA LEU A 306 -14.73 13.37 4.92
C LEU A 306 -13.49 13.51 5.81
N ARG A 307 -12.42 14.12 5.33
CA ARG A 307 -11.16 14.29 6.10
C ARG A 307 -11.33 14.96 7.47
N PRO A 308 -12.13 16.04 7.62
CA PRO A 308 -12.36 16.64 8.95
C PRO A 308 -13.02 15.67 9.92
N VAL A 309 -13.98 14.87 9.44
CA VAL A 309 -14.67 13.84 10.24
C VAL A 309 -13.69 12.75 10.68
N ALA A 310 -12.91 12.21 9.75
CA ALA A 310 -11.90 11.18 10.04
C ALA A 310 -10.85 11.70 11.05
N ARG A 311 -10.44 12.97 10.93
CA ARG A 311 -9.50 13.62 11.87
C ARG A 311 -10.11 13.73 13.28
N GLU A 312 -11.39 14.05 13.38
CA GLU A 312 -12.07 14.13 14.67
C GLU A 312 -12.18 12.75 15.34
N TYR A 313 -12.51 11.68 14.59
CA TYR A 313 -12.47 10.30 15.09
C TYR A 313 -11.07 9.92 15.56
N GLN A 314 -10.04 10.27 14.81
CA GLN A 314 -8.64 10.01 15.18
C GLN A 314 -8.26 10.71 16.50
N GLN A 315 -8.66 11.97 16.67
CA GLN A 315 -8.42 12.71 17.93
C GLN A 315 -9.14 12.06 19.10
N ILE A 316 -10.39 11.62 18.92
CA ILE A 316 -11.17 10.93 19.96
C ILE A 316 -10.48 9.60 20.31
N ALA A 317 -10.03 8.83 19.31
CA ALA A 317 -9.29 7.59 19.53
C ALA A 317 -8.00 7.83 20.35
N ALA A 318 -7.23 8.84 19.98
CA ALA A 318 -6.01 9.22 20.71
C ALA A 318 -6.29 9.65 22.17
N LEU A 319 -7.42 10.29 22.45
CA LEU A 319 -7.84 10.62 23.80
C LEU A 319 -8.24 9.37 24.59
N LEU A 320 -8.99 8.45 24.00
CA LEU A 320 -9.39 7.18 24.61
C LEU A 320 -8.18 6.28 24.92
N ALA A 321 -7.21 6.19 24.01
CA ALA A 321 -5.96 5.47 24.25
C ALA A 321 -5.20 6.01 25.47
N ARG A 322 -5.25 7.33 25.69
CA ARG A 322 -4.69 8.02 26.87
C ARG A 322 -5.57 7.95 28.11
N GLY A 323 -6.72 7.28 28.06
CA GLY A 323 -7.67 7.15 29.16
C GLY A 323 -8.52 8.40 29.45
N LYS A 324 -8.47 9.42 28.61
CA LYS A 324 -9.29 10.64 28.73
C LYS A 324 -10.66 10.42 28.14
N ARG A 325 -11.74 10.66 28.92
CA ARG A 325 -13.13 10.37 28.50
C ARG A 325 -14.06 11.57 28.54
N ARG A 326 -13.65 12.65 29.17
CA ARG A 326 -14.53 13.82 29.39
C ARG A 326 -14.96 14.45 28.05
N GLY A 327 -16.26 14.54 27.80
CA GLY A 327 -16.82 15.19 26.63
C GLY A 327 -16.84 14.33 25.33
N ILE A 328 -16.28 13.10 25.33
CA ILE A 328 -16.20 12.26 24.13
C ILE A 328 -17.58 11.87 23.61
N ALA A 329 -18.52 11.49 24.49
CA ALA A 329 -19.86 11.11 24.06
C ALA A 329 -20.59 12.24 23.29
N LYS A 330 -20.42 13.50 23.72
CA LYS A 330 -20.99 14.65 23.01
C LYS A 330 -20.32 14.89 21.66
N ARG A 331 -18.99 14.70 21.59
CA ARG A 331 -18.25 14.82 20.31
C ARG A 331 -18.68 13.74 19.30
N LEU A 332 -18.83 12.48 19.75
CA LEU A 332 -19.32 11.39 18.90
C LEU A 332 -20.73 11.64 18.38
N SER A 333 -21.66 12.07 19.26
CA SER A 333 -23.01 12.41 18.83
C SER A 333 -23.06 13.53 17.79
N HIS A 334 -22.17 14.52 17.93
CA HIS A 334 -22.06 15.60 16.93
C HIS A 334 -21.47 15.08 15.61
N LEU A 335 -20.46 14.20 15.67
CA LEU A 335 -19.89 13.58 14.47
C LEU A 335 -20.88 12.72 13.71
N ASP A 336 -21.71 11.94 14.41
CA ASP A 336 -22.77 11.14 13.77
C ASP A 336 -23.79 12.01 13.03
N GLY A 337 -24.14 13.16 13.61
CA GLY A 337 -24.97 14.17 12.94
C GLY A 337 -24.29 14.73 11.69
N THR A 338 -23.05 15.17 11.82
CA THR A 338 -22.27 15.71 10.70
C THR A 338 -22.09 14.69 9.57
N ARG A 339 -21.83 13.41 9.89
CA ARG A 339 -21.71 12.35 8.87
C ARG A 339 -22.99 12.17 8.09
N LYS A 340 -24.14 12.12 8.78
CA LYS A 340 -25.45 11.97 8.12
C LYS A 340 -25.76 13.15 7.20
N GLU A 341 -25.47 14.37 7.65
CA GLU A 341 -25.64 15.57 6.83
C GLU A 341 -24.74 15.55 5.57
N LEU A 342 -23.47 15.15 5.74
CA LEU A 342 -22.53 15.03 4.62
C LEU A 342 -22.97 13.95 3.63
N ALA A 343 -23.37 12.76 4.12
CA ALA A 343 -23.84 11.67 3.27
C ALA A 343 -25.08 12.07 2.45
N ALA A 344 -26.04 12.76 3.09
CA ALA A 344 -27.23 13.26 2.39
C ALA A 344 -26.86 14.26 1.27
N ARG A 345 -25.99 15.23 1.57
CA ARG A 345 -25.55 16.22 0.57
C ARG A 345 -24.73 15.60 -0.58
N MET A 346 -23.86 14.63 -0.28
CA MET A 346 -23.10 13.93 -1.33
C MET A 346 -24.03 13.09 -2.20
N GLY A 347 -25.07 12.45 -1.63
CA GLY A 347 -26.09 11.77 -2.42
C GLY A 347 -26.85 12.72 -3.35
N GLU A 348 -27.20 13.91 -2.89
CA GLU A 348 -27.83 14.94 -3.74
C GLU A 348 -26.92 15.39 -4.89
N ILE A 349 -25.61 15.51 -4.64
CA ILE A 349 -24.62 15.84 -5.68
C ILE A 349 -24.49 14.71 -6.70
N ASP A 350 -24.38 13.46 -6.24
CA ASP A 350 -24.25 12.30 -7.12
C ASP A 350 -25.50 12.12 -7.99
N ASP A 351 -26.70 12.33 -7.43
CA ASP A 351 -27.97 12.32 -8.18
C ASP A 351 -28.00 13.42 -9.23
N TYR A 352 -27.52 14.62 -8.87
CA TYR A 352 -27.41 15.73 -9.81
C TYR A 352 -26.43 15.44 -10.94
N MET A 353 -25.24 14.93 -10.64
CA MET A 353 -24.23 14.59 -11.64
C MET A 353 -24.70 13.48 -12.59
N ASN A 354 -25.35 12.44 -12.04
CA ASN A 354 -25.93 11.36 -12.84
C ASN A 354 -27.04 11.90 -13.78
N TRP A 355 -27.87 12.81 -13.29
CA TRP A 355 -28.87 13.47 -14.11
C TRP A 355 -28.24 14.33 -15.20
N PHE A 356 -27.18 15.10 -14.87
CA PHE A 356 -26.44 15.93 -15.81
C PHE A 356 -25.79 15.08 -16.91
N GLU A 357 -25.10 13.98 -16.58
CA GLU A 357 -24.53 13.05 -17.54
C GLU A 357 -25.59 12.43 -18.45
N ALA A 358 -26.72 12.03 -17.89
CA ALA A 358 -27.85 11.47 -18.64
C ALA A 358 -28.49 12.46 -19.61
N THR A 359 -28.43 13.77 -19.30
CA THR A 359 -28.99 14.81 -20.15
C THR A 359 -28.02 15.31 -21.25
N GLN A 360 -26.72 15.04 -21.10
CA GLN A 360 -25.70 15.38 -22.13
C GLN A 360 -25.70 14.42 -23.33
N MET A 361 -26.39 13.28 -23.28
CA MET A 361 -26.58 12.42 -24.44
C MET A 361 -27.60 12.99 -25.42
N GLU A 362 -27.13 13.91 -26.28
CA GLU A 362 -27.65 14.29 -27.61
C GLU A 362 -29.13 14.70 -27.77
N ARG A 363 -29.81 15.32 -26.81
CA ARG A 363 -30.99 16.14 -27.09
C ARG A 363 -31.15 17.22 -26.02
N GLU A 364 -30.99 18.46 -26.39
CA GLU A 364 -31.37 19.64 -25.59
C GLU A 364 -32.89 19.61 -25.33
N SER A 365 -33.30 19.12 -24.16
CA SER A 365 -34.72 19.10 -23.79
C SER A 365 -35.22 20.42 -23.18
N GLY A 366 -34.35 21.40 -22.94
CA GLY A 366 -34.69 22.65 -22.25
C GLY A 366 -34.96 22.53 -20.75
N ALA A 367 -35.14 21.32 -20.23
CA ALA A 367 -35.45 21.05 -18.82
C ALA A 367 -34.29 21.45 -17.87
N PHE A 368 -33.07 21.43 -18.35
CA PHE A 368 -31.89 21.86 -17.59
C PHE A 368 -31.88 23.39 -17.37
N ASN A 369 -32.24 24.17 -18.38
CA ASN A 369 -32.36 25.63 -18.26
C ASN A 369 -33.45 26.03 -17.28
N ASP A 370 -34.55 25.28 -17.21
CA ASP A 370 -35.61 25.51 -16.25
C ASP A 370 -35.23 25.11 -14.81
N TYR A 371 -34.41 24.06 -14.65
CA TYR A 371 -33.81 23.67 -13.37
C TYR A 371 -32.79 24.70 -12.87
N LEU A 372 -31.87 25.20 -13.73
CA LEU A 372 -30.93 26.26 -13.38
C LEU A 372 -31.64 27.56 -12.99
N LYS A 373 -32.74 27.91 -13.65
CA LYS A 373 -33.58 29.04 -13.25
C LYS A 373 -34.25 28.84 -11.90
N ALA A 374 -34.75 27.64 -11.62
CA ALA A 374 -35.36 27.30 -10.33
C ALA A 374 -34.28 27.27 -9.21
N ALA A 375 -33.11 26.73 -9.47
CA ALA A 375 -31.97 26.71 -8.53
C ALA A 375 -31.48 28.12 -8.22
N SER A 376 -31.27 28.97 -9.22
CA SER A 376 -30.86 30.37 -9.03
C SER A 376 -31.92 31.23 -8.32
N GLN A 377 -33.21 30.91 -8.44
CA GLN A 377 -34.28 31.56 -7.67
C GLN A 377 -34.34 31.10 -6.21
N SER A 378 -33.90 29.87 -5.90
CA SER A 378 -33.85 29.36 -4.52
C SER A 378 -32.61 29.86 -3.75
N GLU A 379 -31.53 30.26 -4.43
CA GLU A 379 -30.32 30.83 -3.81
C GLU A 379 -30.49 32.23 -3.20
N ILE A 380 -31.55 32.95 -3.51
CA ILE A 380 -31.77 34.34 -3.06
C ILE A 380 -32.16 34.44 -1.57
N SER A 381 -32.39 33.33 -0.84
CA SER A 381 -32.93 33.37 0.52
C SER A 381 -32.11 32.70 1.62
N ALA A 382 -30.92 32.20 1.37
CA ALA A 382 -30.09 31.59 2.41
C ALA A 382 -28.84 32.39 2.73
N PRO A 383 -28.53 32.71 4.00
CA PRO A 383 -27.28 33.36 4.35
C PRO A 383 -26.12 32.43 3.98
N ARG A 384 -25.15 32.93 3.20
CA ARG A 384 -23.93 32.20 2.82
C ARG A 384 -23.24 31.63 4.05
N ARG A 385 -23.46 30.36 4.34
CA ARG A 385 -22.68 29.61 5.31
C ARG A 385 -21.31 29.34 4.70
N ARG A 386 -20.24 29.83 5.33
CA ARG A 386 -18.85 29.50 5.00
C ARG A 386 -18.50 28.13 5.60
N ASP A 387 -19.13 27.06 5.09
CA ASP A 387 -18.72 25.71 5.41
C ASP A 387 -17.72 25.19 4.36
N PRO A 388 -16.91 24.17 4.68
CA PRO A 388 -15.90 23.63 3.76
C PRO A 388 -16.49 23.11 2.45
N LEU A 389 -17.77 22.73 2.41
CA LEU A 389 -18.46 22.25 1.23
C LEU A 389 -18.79 23.38 0.27
N SER A 390 -19.24 24.54 0.79
CA SER A 390 -19.51 25.73 -0.02
C SER A 390 -18.23 26.25 -0.67
N ILE A 391 -17.11 26.22 0.05
CA ILE A 391 -15.80 26.63 -0.49
C ILE A 391 -15.36 25.67 -1.61
N TYR A 392 -15.60 24.37 -1.46
CA TYR A 392 -15.27 23.38 -2.48
C TYR A 392 -16.15 23.53 -3.73
N LEU A 393 -17.44 23.77 -3.57
CA LEU A 393 -18.37 23.97 -4.67
C LEU A 393 -18.11 25.29 -5.41
N ASP A 394 -17.76 26.36 -4.69
CA ASP A 394 -17.35 27.63 -5.28
C ASP A 394 -16.05 27.45 -6.11
N ALA A 395 -15.06 26.70 -5.60
CA ALA A 395 -13.82 26.41 -6.32
C ALA A 395 -14.05 25.51 -7.56
N LEU A 396 -15.03 24.62 -7.52
CA LEU A 396 -15.45 23.81 -8.67
C LEU A 396 -16.17 24.68 -9.73
N ALA A 397 -17.07 25.55 -9.32
CA ALA A 397 -17.79 26.47 -10.19
C ALA A 397 -16.80 27.39 -10.94
N ASP A 398 -15.83 27.98 -10.25
CA ASP A 398 -14.76 28.82 -10.83
C ASP A 398 -13.89 28.06 -11.84
N HIS A 399 -13.77 26.74 -11.71
CA HIS A 399 -12.97 25.90 -12.63
C HIS A 399 -13.73 25.54 -13.91
N PHE A 400 -15.06 25.59 -13.90
CA PHE A 400 -15.90 25.32 -15.07
C PHE A 400 -16.37 26.60 -15.80
N GLU A 401 -16.19 27.81 -15.21
CA GLU A 401 -16.51 29.08 -15.81
C GLU A 401 -15.33 29.71 -16.62
N ASN A 402 -14.12 29.12 -16.54
CA ASN A 402 -12.93 29.50 -17.33
C ASN A 402 -12.59 28.42 -18.38
#